data_2b3bf733212d2d7808b96d7214d3f90f
#
_entry.id   2b3bf733212d2d7808b96d7214d3f90f
#
_cell.length_a   1.000
_cell.length_b   1.000
_cell.length_c   1.000
_cell.angle_alpha   90.00
_cell.angle_beta   90.00
_cell.angle_gamma   90.00
#
_symmetry.space_group_name_H-M   'P 1'
#
loop_
_entity.id
_entity.type
_entity.pdbx_description
1 polymer ?
#
loop_
_entity_poly.entity_id
_entity_poly.type
_entity_poly.pdbx_seq_one_letter_code
_entity_poly.pdbx_strand_id
1 'polypeptide(L)'
;LNGGNTAPNRDKYSSVEDWKALSKDFYEASPSYQGTKVPVLWGTDAVHGHNNVIGATLFPHNIGLGATRNETLVRRIGEVIALEVLSTGIAWTFAPTIAVPQDDRWGRTYEGFSEDPMLVSKLGKALVLGLQGEGESFLDKKHVLATAKHFLGDGGTFKGIDQGNTQISEIDLKELHGFPYFDALDACAQTVMASFNSWNGKKIH
;
A
#
# COMPACT_ATOMS: atom_id res chain seq x y z
N LEU A 1 7.70 12.77 0.45
CA LEU A 1 7.36 13.07 -0.92
C LEU A 1 6.55 11.93 -1.51
N ASN A 2 5.38 12.24 -2.01
CA ASN A 2 4.60 11.35 -2.86
C ASN A 2 5.02 11.64 -4.30
N GLY A 3 5.89 10.80 -4.87
CA GLY A 3 6.28 10.86 -6.26
C GLY A 3 5.58 9.81 -7.12
N GLY A 4 4.66 9.08 -6.49
CA GLY A 4 4.20 7.77 -6.88
C GLY A 4 3.87 7.53 -8.32
N ASN A 5 3.27 8.48 -9.00
CA ASN A 5 2.70 8.22 -10.33
C ASN A 5 3.34 9.09 -11.42
N THR A 6 4.45 9.75 -11.13
CA THR A 6 5.12 10.61 -12.10
C THR A 6 6.55 10.13 -12.31
N ALA A 7 6.78 9.53 -13.45
CA ALA A 7 8.12 9.11 -13.88
C ALA A 7 9.09 10.30 -13.96
N PRO A 8 10.41 10.06 -13.80
CA PRO A 8 11.43 11.08 -13.96
C PRO A 8 11.23 11.88 -15.27
N ASN A 9 11.37 13.19 -15.19
CA ASN A 9 11.19 14.10 -16.34
C ASN A 9 9.79 14.03 -17.00
N ARG A 10 8.79 13.43 -16.34
CA ARG A 10 7.46 13.11 -16.89
C ARG A 10 7.51 12.19 -18.11
N ASP A 11 8.59 11.44 -18.27
CA ASP A 11 8.74 10.45 -19.32
C ASP A 11 8.38 9.05 -18.81
N LYS A 12 7.26 8.50 -19.28
CA LYS A 12 6.80 7.16 -18.92
C LYS A 12 7.77 6.04 -19.36
N TYR A 13 8.71 6.35 -20.24
CA TYR A 13 9.75 5.42 -20.70
C TYR A 13 11.06 5.56 -19.94
N SER A 14 11.08 6.34 -18.84
CA SER A 14 12.25 6.48 -17.98
C SER A 14 12.79 5.11 -17.57
N SER A 15 14.09 4.95 -17.72
CA SER A 15 14.82 3.75 -17.32
C SER A 15 14.93 3.63 -15.80
N VAL A 16 15.28 2.45 -15.30
CA VAL A 16 15.60 2.26 -13.86
C VAL A 16 16.72 3.19 -13.41
N GLU A 17 17.69 3.47 -14.30
CA GLU A 17 18.78 4.40 -14.04
C GLU A 17 18.28 5.84 -13.85
N ASP A 18 17.30 6.28 -14.64
CA ASP A 18 16.68 7.60 -14.46
C ASP A 18 15.97 7.71 -13.10
N TRP A 19 15.26 6.65 -12.68
CA TRP A 19 14.64 6.58 -11.37
C TRP A 19 15.66 6.63 -10.23
N LYS A 20 16.77 5.90 -10.36
CA LYS A 20 17.87 5.95 -9.38
C LYS A 20 18.53 7.31 -9.33
N ALA A 21 18.72 7.96 -10.46
CA ALA A 21 19.28 9.32 -10.52
C ALA A 21 18.38 10.29 -9.75
N LEU A 22 17.06 10.25 -9.99
CA LEU A 22 16.10 11.09 -9.26
C LEU A 22 16.09 10.77 -7.75
N SER A 23 16.16 9.50 -7.37
CA SER A 23 16.29 9.11 -5.95
C SER A 23 17.54 9.69 -5.31
N LYS A 24 18.67 9.64 -6.01
CA LYS A 24 19.93 10.23 -5.57
C LYS A 24 19.82 11.75 -5.39
N ASP A 25 19.18 12.44 -6.34
CA ASP A 25 18.97 13.88 -6.24
C ASP A 25 18.13 14.24 -5.00
N PHE A 26 17.08 13.49 -4.69
CA PHE A 26 16.31 13.66 -3.44
C PHE A 26 17.16 13.43 -2.19
N TYR A 27 17.99 12.39 -2.21
CA TYR A 27 18.92 12.13 -1.11
C TYR A 27 19.93 13.25 -0.94
N GLU A 28 20.53 13.74 -2.02
CA GLU A 28 21.52 14.82 -1.98
C GLU A 28 20.91 16.14 -1.52
N ALA A 29 19.68 16.44 -1.93
CA ALA A 29 18.92 17.61 -1.49
C ALA A 29 18.37 17.50 -0.06
N SER A 30 18.45 16.31 0.56
CA SER A 30 17.91 16.09 1.90
C SER A 30 18.69 16.88 2.95
N PRO A 31 18.00 17.43 3.99
CA PRO A 31 18.64 18.23 5.02
C PRO A 31 19.59 17.40 5.87
N SER A 32 20.57 18.05 6.46
CA SER A 32 21.45 17.48 7.47
C SER A 32 21.16 18.09 8.83
N TYR A 33 21.15 17.25 9.87
CA TYR A 33 21.02 17.68 11.25
C TYR A 33 22.19 17.10 12.06
N GLN A 34 22.95 17.96 12.72
CA GLN A 34 24.16 17.59 13.49
C GLN A 34 25.14 16.69 12.72
N GLY A 35 25.34 16.96 11.43
CA GLY A 35 26.24 16.18 10.57
C GLY A 35 25.66 14.86 10.01
N THR A 36 24.46 14.48 10.46
CA THR A 36 23.74 13.31 9.92
C THR A 36 22.71 13.75 8.88
N LYS A 37 22.76 13.18 7.69
CA LYS A 37 21.78 13.44 6.65
C LYS A 37 20.46 12.71 7.00
N VAL A 38 19.35 13.45 6.95
CA VAL A 38 18.01 12.91 7.16
C VAL A 38 17.35 12.76 5.78
N PRO A 39 17.31 11.55 5.21
CA PRO A 39 16.76 11.34 3.89
C PRO A 39 15.29 11.71 3.79
N VAL A 40 14.92 12.34 2.68
CA VAL A 40 13.50 12.51 2.32
C VAL A 40 12.91 11.13 2.09
N LEU A 41 11.84 10.81 2.81
CA LEU A 41 11.09 9.58 2.60
C LEU A 41 10.25 9.69 1.30
N TRP A 42 10.62 8.91 0.31
CA TRP A 42 9.95 8.88 -0.99
C TRP A 42 9.20 7.57 -1.17
N GLY A 43 7.89 7.66 -1.49
CA GLY A 43 7.01 6.52 -1.65
C GLY A 43 6.31 6.50 -3.01
N THR A 44 5.79 5.34 -3.38
CA THR A 44 5.08 5.09 -4.63
C THR A 44 3.88 4.17 -4.44
N ASP A 45 2.88 4.29 -5.32
CA ASP A 45 1.82 3.30 -5.45
C ASP A 45 2.32 2.08 -6.24
N ALA A 46 2.65 1.01 -5.54
CA ALA A 46 3.00 -0.28 -6.11
C ALA A 46 2.09 -1.36 -5.49
N VAL A 47 0.79 -1.25 -5.72
CA VAL A 47 -0.24 -2.07 -5.07
C VAL A 47 -0.25 -3.50 -5.62
N HIS A 48 -0.02 -3.67 -6.92
CA HIS A 48 0.01 -4.96 -7.60
C HIS A 48 1.23 -5.12 -8.54
N GLY A 49 2.35 -4.56 -8.14
CA GLY A 49 3.59 -4.45 -8.90
C GLY A 49 4.02 -2.99 -9.04
N HIS A 50 5.25 -2.76 -9.46
CA HIS A 50 5.78 -1.40 -9.66
C HIS A 50 5.31 -0.83 -11.01
N ASN A 51 4.02 -0.56 -11.11
CA ASN A 51 3.31 -0.18 -12.35
C ASN A 51 3.77 1.16 -12.98
N ASN A 52 4.63 1.91 -12.30
CA ASN A 52 5.19 3.17 -12.81
C ASN A 52 6.46 2.96 -13.65
N VAL A 53 6.98 1.73 -13.70
CA VAL A 53 8.24 1.39 -14.38
C VAL A 53 7.97 0.35 -15.47
N ILE A 54 8.29 0.68 -16.71
CA ILE A 54 8.16 -0.26 -17.82
C ILE A 54 9.17 -1.41 -17.65
N GLY A 55 8.66 -2.63 -17.75
CA GLY A 55 9.44 -3.85 -17.55
C GLY A 55 9.34 -4.45 -16.14
N ALA A 56 8.77 -3.73 -15.18
CA ALA A 56 8.45 -4.31 -13.88
C ALA A 56 7.28 -5.31 -14.00
N THR A 57 7.23 -6.26 -13.08
CA THR A 57 6.19 -7.29 -13.05
C THR A 57 4.86 -6.69 -12.62
N LEU A 58 3.82 -6.88 -13.43
CA LEU A 58 2.45 -6.57 -13.05
C LEU A 58 1.72 -7.84 -12.64
N PHE A 59 1.27 -7.87 -11.39
CA PHE A 59 0.45 -8.92 -10.85
C PHE A 59 -1.04 -8.61 -11.04
N PRO A 60 -1.94 -9.60 -10.93
CA PRO A 60 -3.37 -9.33 -10.84
C PRO A 60 -3.68 -8.36 -9.70
N HIS A 61 -4.70 -7.53 -9.85
CA HIS A 61 -5.20 -6.72 -8.75
C HIS A 61 -5.70 -7.58 -7.57
N ASN A 62 -5.83 -6.98 -6.40
CA ASN A 62 -6.15 -7.69 -5.16
C ASN A 62 -7.43 -8.53 -5.25
N ILE A 63 -8.44 -8.13 -6.00
CA ILE A 63 -9.64 -8.95 -6.23
C ILE A 63 -9.29 -10.31 -6.85
N GLY A 64 -8.34 -10.35 -7.79
CA GLY A 64 -7.83 -11.59 -8.37
C GLY A 64 -6.97 -12.38 -7.39
N LEU A 65 -6.12 -11.71 -6.61
CA LEU A 65 -5.30 -12.34 -5.57
C LEU A 65 -6.18 -12.90 -4.44
N GLY A 66 -7.23 -12.19 -4.05
CA GLY A 66 -8.22 -12.63 -3.08
C GLY A 66 -8.90 -13.94 -3.48
N ALA A 67 -9.24 -14.08 -4.77
CA ALA A 67 -9.83 -15.29 -5.31
C ALA A 67 -8.91 -16.52 -5.16
N THR A 68 -7.60 -16.34 -5.08
CA THR A 68 -6.64 -17.44 -4.86
C THR A 68 -6.68 -18.00 -3.45
N ARG A 69 -7.06 -17.19 -2.45
CA ARG A 69 -7.02 -17.50 -1.01
C ARG A 69 -5.65 -18.04 -0.55
N ASN A 70 -4.58 -17.62 -1.20
CA ASN A 70 -3.24 -18.19 -1.02
C ASN A 70 -2.28 -17.14 -0.40
N GLU A 71 -2.13 -17.18 0.92
CA GLU A 71 -1.26 -16.29 1.70
C GLU A 71 0.21 -16.40 1.27
N THR A 72 0.68 -17.64 1.01
CA THR A 72 2.07 -17.85 0.57
C THR A 72 2.35 -17.18 -0.77
N LEU A 73 1.41 -17.27 -1.73
CA LEU A 73 1.52 -16.59 -3.01
C LEU A 73 1.56 -15.07 -2.83
N VAL A 74 0.64 -14.51 -2.03
CA VAL A 74 0.56 -13.06 -1.79
C VAL A 74 1.83 -12.54 -1.11
N ARG A 75 2.39 -13.29 -0.14
CA ARG A 75 3.67 -12.95 0.48
C ARG A 75 4.81 -12.91 -0.54
N ARG A 76 4.94 -13.91 -1.39
CA ARG A 76 5.97 -13.95 -2.45
C ARG A 76 5.81 -12.80 -3.46
N ILE A 77 4.58 -12.41 -3.77
CA ILE A 77 4.31 -11.23 -4.60
C ILE A 77 4.84 -9.98 -3.90
N GLY A 78 4.60 -9.82 -2.60
CA GLY A 78 5.15 -8.72 -1.81
C GLY A 78 6.67 -8.66 -1.85
N GLU A 79 7.36 -9.79 -1.74
CA GLU A 79 8.83 -9.88 -1.85
C GLU A 79 9.34 -9.39 -3.22
N VAL A 80 8.66 -9.77 -4.31
CA VAL A 80 9.02 -9.31 -5.66
C VAL A 80 8.76 -7.81 -5.81
N ILE A 81 7.60 -7.31 -5.35
CA ILE A 81 7.28 -5.88 -5.38
C ILE A 81 8.34 -5.08 -4.62
N ALA A 82 8.75 -5.54 -3.43
CA ALA A 82 9.77 -4.86 -2.63
C ALA A 82 11.09 -4.73 -3.40
N LEU A 83 11.56 -5.80 -4.02
CA LEU A 83 12.79 -5.79 -4.81
C LEU A 83 12.72 -4.85 -6.02
N GLU A 84 11.59 -4.86 -6.73
CA GLU A 84 11.41 -4.00 -7.91
C GLU A 84 11.30 -2.52 -7.52
N VAL A 85 10.60 -2.20 -6.41
CA VAL A 85 10.52 -0.83 -5.87
C VAL A 85 11.91 -0.35 -5.43
N LEU A 86 12.66 -1.16 -4.68
CA LEU A 86 14.03 -0.83 -4.30
C LEU A 86 14.97 -0.64 -5.48
N SER A 87 14.75 -1.37 -6.58
CA SER A 87 15.58 -1.24 -7.78
C SER A 87 15.55 0.18 -8.37
N THR A 88 14.51 0.94 -8.08
CA THR A 88 14.35 2.35 -8.49
C THR A 88 14.82 3.36 -7.43
N GLY A 89 15.35 2.88 -6.31
CA GLY A 89 15.80 3.73 -5.21
C GLY A 89 14.68 4.22 -4.28
N ILE A 90 13.45 3.70 -4.45
CA ILE A 90 12.31 4.01 -3.60
C ILE A 90 12.26 2.98 -2.46
N ALA A 91 12.07 3.44 -1.22
CA ALA A 91 12.07 2.57 -0.04
C ALA A 91 10.70 2.48 0.67
N TRP A 92 9.65 2.98 0.04
CA TRP A 92 8.31 3.03 0.62
C TRP A 92 7.23 2.78 -0.43
N THR A 93 6.28 1.88 -0.16
CA THR A 93 5.13 1.65 -1.01
C THR A 93 3.82 1.88 -0.27
N PHE A 94 2.81 2.41 -1.00
CA PHE A 94 1.46 2.63 -0.49
C PHE A 94 0.60 1.37 -0.69
N ALA A 95 1.08 0.26 -0.15
CA ALA A 95 0.46 -1.06 -0.17
C ALA A 95 0.70 -1.78 1.16
N PRO A 96 -0.20 -2.66 1.61
CA PRO A 96 -1.41 -3.15 0.94
C PRO A 96 -2.64 -2.24 1.05
N THR A 97 -3.54 -2.31 0.05
CA THR A 97 -4.93 -1.91 0.23
C THR A 97 -5.65 -3.03 0.98
N ILE A 98 -6.09 -2.75 2.21
CA ILE A 98 -6.84 -3.67 3.07
C ILE A 98 -8.27 -3.18 3.31
N ALA A 99 -8.79 -2.40 2.39
CA ALA A 99 -10.20 -2.07 2.32
C ALA A 99 -11.05 -3.34 2.17
N VAL A 100 -12.23 -3.33 2.80
CA VAL A 100 -13.22 -4.42 2.72
C VAL A 100 -14.41 -3.92 1.90
N PRO A 101 -14.45 -4.11 0.57
CA PRO A 101 -15.52 -3.64 -0.27
C PRO A 101 -16.85 -4.29 0.09
N GLN A 102 -17.90 -3.46 0.26
CA GLN A 102 -19.25 -3.91 0.59
C GLN A 102 -20.27 -3.57 -0.51
N ASP A 103 -19.83 -2.85 -1.54
CA ASP A 103 -20.70 -2.46 -2.66
C ASP A 103 -19.86 -2.44 -3.94
N ASP A 104 -20.21 -3.33 -4.89
CA ASP A 104 -19.50 -3.49 -6.16
C ASP A 104 -19.55 -2.25 -7.08
N ARG A 105 -20.44 -1.29 -6.78
CA ARG A 105 -20.48 0.00 -7.47
C ARG A 105 -19.32 0.92 -7.11
N TRP A 106 -18.62 0.63 -6.00
CA TRP A 106 -17.43 1.38 -5.64
C TRP A 106 -16.32 1.18 -6.68
N GLY A 107 -15.87 2.28 -7.30
CA GLY A 107 -14.89 2.24 -8.39
C GLY A 107 -13.53 1.65 -8.03
N ARG A 108 -13.23 1.42 -6.74
CA ARG A 108 -12.01 0.82 -6.24
C ARG A 108 -12.20 -0.57 -5.64
N THR A 109 -13.35 -1.20 -5.85
CA THR A 109 -13.64 -2.57 -5.38
C THR A 109 -12.53 -3.55 -5.76
N TYR A 110 -11.96 -3.42 -6.96
CA TYR A 110 -10.88 -4.28 -7.46
C TYR A 110 -9.57 -4.18 -6.66
N GLU A 111 -9.37 -3.11 -5.89
CA GLU A 111 -8.21 -2.95 -5.02
C GLU A 111 -8.34 -3.74 -3.70
N GLY A 112 -9.54 -4.17 -3.31
CA GLY A 112 -9.79 -5.01 -2.15
C GLY A 112 -9.57 -6.49 -2.47
N PHE A 113 -9.10 -7.26 -1.48
CA PHE A 113 -8.95 -8.70 -1.63
C PHE A 113 -10.28 -9.44 -1.61
N SER A 114 -11.26 -8.97 -0.82
CA SER A 114 -12.55 -9.63 -0.60
C SER A 114 -13.52 -8.72 0.15
N GLU A 115 -14.80 -9.06 0.11
CA GLU A 115 -15.83 -8.55 1.02
C GLU A 115 -15.76 -9.18 2.44
N ASP A 116 -15.02 -10.29 2.58
CA ASP A 116 -14.80 -10.99 3.84
C ASP A 116 -13.59 -10.39 4.59
N PRO A 117 -13.78 -9.73 5.74
CA PRO A 117 -12.70 -9.09 6.50
C PRO A 117 -11.63 -10.08 6.97
N MET A 118 -12.02 -11.34 7.22
CA MET A 118 -11.07 -12.39 7.64
C MET A 118 -10.08 -12.72 6.52
N LEU A 119 -10.55 -12.81 5.28
CA LEU A 119 -9.70 -13.06 4.13
C LEU A 119 -8.82 -11.84 3.83
N VAL A 120 -9.39 -10.64 3.90
CA VAL A 120 -8.62 -9.37 3.74
C VAL A 120 -7.51 -9.28 4.77
N SER A 121 -7.80 -9.62 6.04
CA SER A 121 -6.84 -9.63 7.15
C SER A 121 -5.64 -10.54 6.84
N LYS A 122 -5.90 -11.81 6.51
CA LYS A 122 -4.86 -12.81 6.21
C LYS A 122 -3.98 -12.42 5.02
N LEU A 123 -4.60 -12.02 3.91
CA LEU A 123 -3.86 -11.65 2.70
C LEU A 123 -3.14 -10.31 2.85
N GLY A 124 -3.74 -9.35 3.57
CA GLY A 124 -3.11 -8.09 3.93
C GLY A 124 -1.86 -8.30 4.77
N LYS A 125 -1.95 -9.13 5.83
CA LYS A 125 -0.81 -9.55 6.64
C LYS A 125 0.30 -10.18 5.79
N ALA A 126 -0.07 -11.12 4.93
CA ALA A 126 0.88 -11.79 4.06
C ALA A 126 1.62 -10.81 3.15
N LEU A 127 0.91 -9.82 2.59
CA LEU A 127 1.52 -8.80 1.74
C LEU A 127 2.45 -7.87 2.55
N VAL A 128 2.07 -7.46 3.76
CA VAL A 128 2.95 -6.68 4.65
C VAL A 128 4.24 -7.43 4.94
N LEU A 129 4.15 -8.72 5.32
CA LEU A 129 5.33 -9.55 5.58
C LEU A 129 6.22 -9.71 4.34
N GLY A 130 5.63 -9.81 3.15
CA GLY A 130 6.39 -9.87 1.91
C GLY A 130 7.10 -8.56 1.58
N LEU A 131 6.45 -7.42 1.83
CA LEU A 131 7.02 -6.09 1.57
C LEU A 131 8.11 -5.71 2.57
N GLN A 132 7.90 -5.97 3.86
CA GLN A 132 8.76 -5.51 4.96
C GLN A 132 9.73 -6.57 5.51
N GLY A 133 9.52 -7.85 5.18
CA GLY A 133 10.20 -8.95 5.86
C GLY A 133 9.73 -9.14 7.30
N GLU A 134 10.39 -10.06 8.02
CA GLU A 134 10.14 -10.32 9.43
C GLU A 134 11.42 -10.76 10.14
N GLY A 135 11.46 -10.67 11.48
CA GLY A 135 12.61 -11.07 12.28
C GLY A 135 13.89 -10.36 11.84
N GLU A 136 14.95 -11.11 11.55
CA GLU A 136 16.23 -10.56 11.12
C GLU A 136 16.19 -9.92 9.72
N SER A 137 15.21 -10.26 8.91
CA SER A 137 15.01 -9.67 7.57
C SER A 137 14.12 -8.43 7.56
N PHE A 138 13.59 -8.02 8.72
CA PHE A 138 12.69 -6.86 8.81
C PHE A 138 13.39 -5.59 8.32
N LEU A 139 12.84 -4.99 7.25
CA LEU A 139 13.35 -3.79 6.59
C LEU A 139 14.86 -3.86 6.23
N ASP A 140 15.34 -5.04 5.90
CA ASP A 140 16.67 -5.21 5.38
C ASP A 140 16.83 -4.65 3.95
N LYS A 141 17.96 -4.93 3.30
CA LYS A 141 18.30 -4.43 1.96
C LYS A 141 17.39 -4.95 0.83
N LYS A 142 16.42 -5.81 1.12
CA LYS A 142 15.49 -6.41 0.15
C LYS A 142 14.04 -6.01 0.38
N HIS A 143 13.75 -5.22 1.41
CA HIS A 143 12.40 -4.91 1.85
C HIS A 143 12.17 -3.39 1.88
N VAL A 144 10.90 -2.99 1.79
CA VAL A 144 10.44 -1.60 1.77
C VAL A 144 9.40 -1.36 2.86
N LEU A 145 9.20 -0.11 3.26
CA LEU A 145 8.10 0.27 4.13
C LEU A 145 6.75 -0.03 3.44
N ALA A 146 5.85 -0.71 4.15
CA ALA A 146 4.47 -0.93 3.74
C ALA A 146 3.54 0.11 4.34
N THR A 147 2.40 0.35 3.67
CA THR A 147 1.32 1.21 4.14
C THR A 147 0.00 0.48 4.09
N ALA A 148 -0.58 0.19 5.23
CA ALA A 148 -1.96 -0.30 5.29
C ALA A 148 -2.94 0.83 4.96
N LYS A 149 -3.83 0.65 3.97
CA LYS A 149 -4.72 1.71 3.49
C LYS A 149 -6.09 1.18 3.07
N HIS A 150 -7.14 2.02 3.07
CA HIS A 150 -7.21 3.39 3.57
C HIS A 150 -7.98 3.42 4.89
N PHE A 151 -7.39 3.87 5.93
CA PHE A 151 -8.00 3.88 7.26
C PHE A 151 -8.98 5.06 7.37
N LEU A 152 -10.30 4.86 7.48
CA LEU A 152 -10.97 3.60 7.74
C LEU A 152 -12.34 3.63 7.06
N GLY A 153 -12.75 2.50 6.43
CA GLY A 153 -14.13 2.30 5.98
C GLY A 153 -14.43 2.76 4.56
N ASP A 154 -13.42 3.03 3.74
CA ASP A 154 -13.55 3.45 2.35
C ASP A 154 -14.31 2.45 1.47
N GLY A 155 -14.16 1.14 1.71
CA GLY A 155 -14.90 0.09 1.01
C GLY A 155 -16.38 -0.03 1.40
N GLY A 156 -16.85 0.69 2.43
CA GLY A 156 -18.21 0.63 2.96
C GLY A 156 -19.03 1.90 2.71
N THR A 157 -18.65 2.76 1.78
CA THR A 157 -19.36 4.01 1.51
C THR A 157 -20.75 3.78 0.92
N PHE A 158 -21.70 4.60 1.33
CA PHE A 158 -23.08 4.49 0.88
C PHE A 158 -23.19 4.55 -0.65
N LYS A 159 -23.84 3.53 -1.23
CA LYS A 159 -23.98 3.34 -2.69
C LYS A 159 -22.66 3.23 -3.46
N GLY A 160 -21.56 2.90 -2.81
CA GLY A 160 -20.25 2.79 -3.44
C GLY A 160 -19.66 4.12 -3.94
N ILE A 161 -20.12 5.25 -3.41
CA ILE A 161 -19.61 6.57 -3.82
C ILE A 161 -18.18 6.72 -3.29
N ASP A 162 -17.21 6.85 -4.20
CA ASP A 162 -15.81 7.04 -3.80
C ASP A 162 -15.63 8.28 -2.93
N GLN A 163 -14.84 8.15 -1.84
CA GLN A 163 -14.66 9.19 -0.82
C GLN A 163 -15.98 9.66 -0.15
N GLY A 164 -17.03 8.87 -0.29
CA GLY A 164 -18.36 9.13 0.23
C GLY A 164 -18.48 8.98 1.75
N ASN A 165 -19.68 8.67 2.22
CA ASN A 165 -19.99 8.53 3.64
C ASN A 165 -20.28 7.06 4.00
N THR A 166 -19.52 6.48 4.89
CA THR A 166 -19.74 5.16 5.46
C THR A 166 -20.73 5.31 6.61
N GLN A 167 -21.91 4.69 6.46
CA GLN A 167 -23.07 4.87 7.36
C GLN A 167 -23.33 3.58 8.14
N ILE A 168 -22.54 3.32 9.15
CA ILE A 168 -22.62 2.11 9.98
C ILE A 168 -22.33 2.44 11.45
N SER A 169 -22.68 1.51 12.33
CA SER A 169 -22.35 1.63 13.75
C SER A 169 -20.84 1.59 13.98
N GLU A 170 -20.37 2.04 15.14
CA GLU A 170 -18.96 1.94 15.51
C GLU A 170 -18.52 0.47 15.66
N ILE A 171 -19.41 -0.39 16.13
CA ILE A 171 -19.14 -1.83 16.25
C ILE A 171 -18.89 -2.42 14.88
N ASP A 172 -19.80 -2.20 13.93
CA ASP A 172 -19.64 -2.70 12.56
C ASP A 172 -18.41 -2.10 11.86
N LEU A 173 -18.11 -0.82 12.11
CA LEU A 173 -16.91 -0.20 11.56
C LEU A 173 -15.64 -0.92 12.02
N LYS A 174 -15.57 -1.25 13.31
CA LYS A 174 -14.43 -1.96 13.89
C LYS A 174 -14.34 -3.40 13.42
N GLU A 175 -15.47 -4.13 13.44
CA GLU A 175 -15.50 -5.55 13.11
C GLU A 175 -15.32 -5.81 11.61
N LEU A 176 -15.85 -4.94 10.76
CA LEU A 176 -15.77 -5.12 9.31
C LEU A 176 -14.53 -4.44 8.72
N HIS A 177 -14.38 -3.14 8.94
CA HIS A 177 -13.32 -2.35 8.28
C HIS A 177 -12.07 -2.18 9.14
N GLY A 178 -12.18 -2.24 10.46
CA GLY A 178 -11.06 -2.16 11.40
C GLY A 178 -10.30 -3.47 11.55
N PHE A 179 -11.01 -4.60 11.42
CA PHE A 179 -10.46 -5.93 11.67
C PHE A 179 -9.15 -6.23 10.91
N PRO A 180 -9.01 -5.95 9.60
CA PRO A 180 -7.78 -6.22 8.87
C PRO A 180 -6.54 -5.45 9.36
N TYR A 181 -6.75 -4.32 10.03
CA TYR A 181 -5.64 -3.51 10.56
C TYR A 181 -4.93 -4.17 11.74
N PHE A 182 -5.62 -4.97 12.54
CA PHE A 182 -4.97 -5.68 13.66
C PHE A 182 -3.87 -6.61 13.14
N ASP A 183 -4.17 -7.45 12.17
CA ASP A 183 -3.18 -8.36 11.58
C ASP A 183 -2.07 -7.63 10.79
N ALA A 184 -2.39 -6.51 10.15
CA ALA A 184 -1.38 -5.68 9.48
C ALA A 184 -0.41 -5.05 10.50
N LEU A 185 -0.92 -4.59 11.65
CA LEU A 185 -0.10 -4.05 12.75
C LEU A 185 0.71 -5.15 13.44
N ASP A 186 0.15 -6.33 13.64
CA ASP A 186 0.87 -7.50 14.16
C ASP A 186 2.01 -7.93 13.22
N ALA A 187 1.85 -7.71 11.91
CA ALA A 187 2.92 -7.86 10.93
C ALA A 187 3.89 -6.67 10.89
N CYS A 188 3.79 -5.77 11.85
CA CYS A 188 4.63 -4.57 11.98
C CYS A 188 4.51 -3.57 10.82
N ALA A 189 3.33 -3.44 10.17
CA ALA A 189 3.13 -2.39 9.17
C ALA A 189 3.54 -1.02 9.71
N GLN A 190 4.51 -0.37 9.07
CA GLN A 190 5.14 0.84 9.61
C GLN A 190 4.33 2.11 9.38
N THR A 191 3.45 2.10 8.41
CA THR A 191 2.62 3.27 8.09
C THR A 191 1.17 2.88 7.82
N VAL A 192 0.27 3.80 8.13
CA VAL A 192 -1.17 3.70 7.85
C VAL A 192 -1.60 4.97 7.13
N MET A 193 -2.32 4.82 6.04
CA MET A 193 -2.84 5.96 5.27
C MET A 193 -4.30 6.21 5.64
N ALA A 194 -4.60 7.42 6.13
CA ALA A 194 -5.96 7.83 6.41
C ALA A 194 -6.80 7.91 5.14
N SER A 195 -8.08 7.57 5.22
CA SER A 195 -9.00 7.61 4.10
C SER A 195 -9.65 8.98 3.92
N PHE A 196 -10.02 9.28 2.68
CA PHE A 196 -10.76 10.49 2.33
C PHE A 196 -12.28 10.39 2.56
N ASN A 197 -12.82 9.22 2.92
CA ASN A 197 -14.25 9.09 3.21
C ASN A 197 -14.66 9.78 4.52
N SER A 198 -15.96 9.83 4.74
CA SER A 198 -16.54 10.22 6.02
C SER A 198 -17.13 8.98 6.71
N TRP A 199 -17.22 9.01 8.03
CA TRP A 199 -17.99 8.07 8.83
C TRP A 199 -19.12 8.82 9.55
N ASN A 200 -20.37 8.43 9.28
CA ASN A 200 -21.58 9.07 9.84
C ASN A 200 -21.53 10.61 9.74
N GLY A 201 -21.10 11.12 8.57
CA GLY A 201 -21.04 12.53 8.26
C GLY A 201 -19.78 13.26 8.76
N LYS A 202 -18.86 12.60 9.49
CA LYS A 202 -17.60 13.18 9.93
C LYS A 202 -16.44 12.69 9.08
N LYS A 203 -15.61 13.58 8.58
CA LYS A 203 -14.39 13.24 7.85
C LYS A 203 -13.42 12.46 8.72
N ILE A 204 -12.72 11.48 8.12
CA ILE A 204 -11.72 10.66 8.81
C ILE A 204 -10.39 11.43 8.99
N HIS A 205 -10.09 12.36 8.09
CA HIS A 205 -8.85 13.16 8.07
C HIS A 205 -9.10 14.63 8.36
#